data_ae8c9c6c3d789b09e9e025240056fb28
#
_entry.id   ae8c9c6c3d789b09e9e025240056fb28
#
_cell.length_a   1.000
_cell.length_b   1.000
_cell.length_c   1.000
_cell.angle_alpha   90.00
_cell.angle_beta   90.00
_cell.angle_gamma   90.00
#
_symmetry.space_group_name_H-M   'P 1'
#
loop_
_entity.id
_entity.type
_entity.pdbx_description
1 polymer ?
#
loop_
_entity_poly.entity_id
_entity_poly.type
_entity_poly.pdbx_seq_one_letter_code
_entity_poly.pdbx_strand_id
1 'polypeptide(L)'
;MNLKGRHFLTLMDFTPEEILYLIDLAEELKTKKKQGIPHDSLTGKNIALIFEKTSTRTRCSFEVAAHDLGMHVTYLDPSASQIGKKESIPDTARVLGRMFDGIEYRGFEQKIVEELAEYANVPVWNGLTNEFHPTQMLADMLTIREHFGRLKGIKFVYMGDARYNMGNSLMVVCAKLGMDFTACTAKTYFPEQKLTDYCRDVAKETGASITLSEDVEQSVKDVDVIYTDVWVSMGEPDEVWEARIKELLPYQVNQRVMDLAGKQAVFMHCLPAFHDLNTAIGRDVYEKFGLKEIEVTNEVFEGPQSVVFDEAENRMHTIKAVMLATLGE
;
A
#
# COMPACT_ATOMS: atom_id res chain seq x y z
N MET A 1 -2.45 -22.80 -6.88
CA MET A 1 -1.08 -22.28 -6.68
C MET A 1 -0.70 -22.52 -5.22
N ASN A 2 0.54 -22.83 -4.88
CA ASN A 2 0.93 -23.13 -3.48
C ASN A 2 1.89 -22.04 -2.98
N LEU A 3 1.39 -21.20 -2.07
CA LEU A 3 2.18 -20.14 -1.40
C LEU A 3 2.41 -20.45 0.09
N LYS A 4 2.06 -21.65 0.56
CA LYS A 4 2.20 -22.07 1.95
C LYS A 4 3.63 -21.89 2.46
N GLY A 5 3.76 -21.26 3.61
CA GLY A 5 5.05 -20.97 4.26
C GLY A 5 5.81 -19.77 3.69
N ARG A 6 5.36 -19.15 2.59
CA ARG A 6 6.04 -17.99 1.99
C ARG A 6 5.82 -16.73 2.82
N HIS A 7 6.85 -15.90 2.88
CA HIS A 7 6.76 -14.54 3.39
C HIS A 7 6.14 -13.62 2.33
N PHE A 8 5.57 -12.50 2.78
CA PHE A 8 4.99 -11.47 1.92
C PHE A 8 5.64 -10.12 2.24
N LEU A 9 6.87 -9.91 1.76
CA LEU A 9 7.71 -8.76 2.11
C LEU A 9 7.65 -7.65 1.06
N THR A 10 7.67 -8.02 -0.21
CA THR A 10 7.57 -7.13 -1.37
C THR A 10 6.97 -7.91 -2.55
N LEU A 11 6.29 -7.21 -3.48
CA LEU A 11 5.79 -7.85 -4.71
C LEU A 11 6.90 -8.15 -5.73
N MET A 12 8.13 -7.72 -5.48
CA MET A 12 9.27 -8.16 -6.29
C MET A 12 9.48 -9.68 -6.21
N ASP A 13 9.14 -10.29 -5.07
CA ASP A 13 9.32 -11.72 -4.79
C ASP A 13 8.23 -12.62 -5.41
N PHE A 14 7.22 -12.02 -6.05
CA PHE A 14 6.06 -12.73 -6.60
C PHE A 14 6.02 -12.63 -8.12
N THR A 15 5.56 -13.70 -8.77
CA THR A 15 5.28 -13.66 -10.21
C THR A 15 3.95 -12.95 -10.47
N PRO A 16 3.72 -12.46 -11.72
CA PRO A 16 2.40 -11.91 -12.09
C PRO A 16 1.23 -12.84 -11.77
N GLU A 17 1.39 -14.14 -12.03
CA GLU A 17 0.37 -15.16 -11.79
C GLU A 17 0.09 -15.35 -10.29
N GLU A 18 1.12 -15.27 -9.44
CA GLU A 18 0.96 -15.34 -7.98
C GLU A 18 0.24 -14.12 -7.44
N ILE A 19 0.52 -12.93 -7.97
CA ILE A 19 -0.19 -11.69 -7.61
C ILE A 19 -1.65 -11.79 -8.03
N LEU A 20 -1.94 -12.20 -9.26
CA LEU A 20 -3.31 -12.38 -9.75
C LEU A 20 -4.07 -13.42 -8.93
N TYR A 21 -3.44 -14.54 -8.57
CA TYR A 21 -4.04 -15.54 -7.69
C TYR A 21 -4.46 -14.96 -6.33
N LEU A 22 -3.62 -14.13 -5.71
CA LEU A 22 -3.97 -13.46 -4.45
C LEU A 22 -5.15 -12.49 -4.59
N ILE A 23 -5.23 -11.79 -5.72
CA ILE A 23 -6.34 -10.89 -6.02
C ILE A 23 -7.63 -11.69 -6.28
N ASP A 24 -7.56 -12.81 -7.01
CA ASP A 24 -8.72 -13.70 -7.26
C ASP A 24 -9.25 -14.29 -5.95
N LEU A 25 -8.35 -14.76 -5.09
CA LEU A 25 -8.70 -15.28 -3.77
C LEU A 25 -9.35 -14.20 -2.88
N ALA A 26 -8.84 -12.96 -2.96
CA ALA A 26 -9.43 -11.84 -2.21
C ALA A 26 -10.85 -11.52 -2.67
N GLU A 27 -11.12 -11.55 -3.97
CA GLU A 27 -12.47 -11.34 -4.55
C GLU A 27 -13.43 -12.45 -4.11
N GLU A 28 -12.98 -13.71 -4.12
CA GLU A 28 -13.76 -14.84 -3.60
C GLU A 28 -14.11 -14.64 -2.11
N LEU A 29 -13.13 -14.31 -1.28
CA LEU A 29 -13.31 -14.09 0.16
C LEU A 29 -14.18 -12.86 0.46
N LYS A 30 -14.06 -11.79 -0.33
CA LYS A 30 -14.95 -10.61 -0.28
C LYS A 30 -16.39 -11.02 -0.57
N THR A 31 -16.61 -11.81 -1.60
CA THR A 31 -17.93 -12.32 -1.98
C THR A 31 -18.53 -13.18 -0.87
N LYS A 32 -17.78 -14.13 -0.30
CA LYS A 32 -18.23 -14.96 0.82
C LYS A 32 -18.64 -14.11 2.02
N LYS A 33 -17.81 -13.11 2.39
CA LYS A 33 -18.15 -12.21 3.52
C LYS A 33 -19.43 -11.43 3.25
N LYS A 34 -19.61 -10.85 2.06
CA LYS A 34 -20.84 -10.11 1.69
C LYS A 34 -22.09 -10.98 1.67
N GLN A 35 -21.96 -12.27 1.38
CA GLN A 35 -23.05 -13.25 1.38
C GLN A 35 -23.27 -13.94 2.74
N GLY A 36 -22.48 -13.61 3.76
CA GLY A 36 -22.54 -14.26 5.08
C GLY A 36 -22.12 -15.75 5.08
N ILE A 37 -21.36 -16.18 4.07
CA ILE A 37 -20.85 -17.55 3.97
C ILE A 37 -19.63 -17.69 4.90
N PRO A 38 -19.67 -18.64 5.88
CA PRO A 38 -18.52 -18.91 6.74
C PRO A 38 -17.27 -19.28 5.93
N HIS A 39 -16.11 -18.78 6.38
CA HIS A 39 -14.82 -19.04 5.73
C HIS A 39 -13.65 -19.06 6.74
N ASP A 40 -13.92 -19.65 7.91
CA ASP A 40 -13.05 -19.77 9.08
C ASP A 40 -12.01 -20.90 8.96
N SER A 41 -11.40 -21.04 7.79
CA SER A 41 -10.51 -22.16 7.40
C SER A 41 -9.17 -22.20 8.13
N LEU A 42 -8.82 -21.18 8.92
CA LEU A 42 -7.60 -21.11 9.74
C LEU A 42 -7.92 -21.14 11.24
N THR A 43 -9.03 -21.78 11.63
CA THR A 43 -9.46 -21.88 13.03
C THR A 43 -8.36 -22.45 13.93
N GLY A 44 -8.10 -21.76 15.04
CA GLY A 44 -7.12 -22.15 16.05
C GLY A 44 -5.70 -21.64 15.80
N LYS A 45 -5.42 -21.02 14.66
CA LYS A 45 -4.14 -20.37 14.41
C LYS A 45 -4.04 -19.04 15.15
N ASN A 46 -2.81 -18.65 15.49
CA ASN A 46 -2.50 -17.44 16.22
C ASN A 46 -1.50 -16.59 15.44
N ILE A 47 -1.73 -15.29 15.33
CA ILE A 47 -0.80 -14.37 14.68
C ILE A 47 -0.38 -13.23 15.61
N ALA A 48 0.86 -12.76 15.43
CA ALA A 48 1.37 -11.56 16.08
C ALA A 48 1.32 -10.37 15.12
N LEU A 49 0.87 -9.21 15.60
CA LEU A 49 0.95 -7.93 14.89
C LEU A 49 1.95 -7.02 15.59
N ILE A 50 3.07 -6.72 14.92
CA ILE A 50 4.15 -5.87 15.42
C ILE A 50 4.05 -4.51 14.75
N PHE A 51 3.79 -3.46 15.52
CA PHE A 51 3.69 -2.09 15.01
C PHE A 51 4.74 -1.19 15.63
N GLU A 52 5.72 -0.73 14.85
CA GLU A 52 6.59 0.38 15.22
C GLU A 52 6.03 1.73 14.74
N LYS A 53 5.28 1.72 13.63
CA LYS A 53 4.46 2.83 13.14
C LYS A 53 2.98 2.54 13.39
N THR A 54 2.28 3.43 14.06
CA THR A 54 0.83 3.30 14.31
C THR A 54 0.03 3.27 13.02
N SER A 55 -1.08 2.54 13.01
CA SER A 55 -2.01 2.51 11.89
C SER A 55 -3.36 1.95 12.32
N THR A 56 -4.42 2.72 12.11
CA THR A 56 -5.80 2.26 12.31
C THR A 56 -6.18 1.23 11.25
N ARG A 57 -6.00 1.56 9.97
CA ARG A 57 -6.43 0.71 8.84
C ARG A 57 -5.72 -0.62 8.77
N THR A 58 -4.38 -0.64 8.82
CA THR A 58 -3.63 -1.89 8.76
C THR A 58 -3.96 -2.80 9.94
N ARG A 59 -4.03 -2.25 11.16
CA ARG A 59 -4.40 -3.00 12.35
C ARG A 59 -5.80 -3.59 12.21
N CYS A 60 -6.82 -2.77 11.96
CA CYS A 60 -8.19 -3.25 11.82
C CYS A 60 -8.33 -4.28 10.67
N SER A 61 -7.62 -4.07 9.55
CA SER A 61 -7.67 -5.01 8.43
C SER A 61 -7.11 -6.38 8.80
N PHE A 62 -5.97 -6.46 9.49
CA PHE A 62 -5.42 -7.73 9.96
C PHE A 62 -6.29 -8.38 11.04
N GLU A 63 -6.74 -7.61 12.05
CA GLU A 63 -7.58 -8.13 13.13
C GLU A 63 -8.90 -8.71 12.60
N VAL A 64 -9.61 -7.96 11.75
CA VAL A 64 -10.89 -8.43 11.17
C VAL A 64 -10.68 -9.58 10.20
N ALA A 65 -9.66 -9.52 9.35
CA ALA A 65 -9.33 -10.60 8.42
C ALA A 65 -8.97 -11.89 9.14
N ALA A 66 -8.18 -11.81 10.22
CA ALA A 66 -7.83 -12.96 11.06
C ALA A 66 -9.07 -13.54 11.75
N HIS A 67 -9.92 -12.68 12.31
CA HIS A 67 -11.17 -13.12 12.92
C HIS A 67 -12.09 -13.85 11.94
N ASP A 68 -12.26 -13.32 10.73
CA ASP A 68 -13.06 -13.95 9.67
C ASP A 68 -12.52 -15.34 9.28
N LEU A 69 -11.20 -15.55 9.36
CA LEU A 69 -10.54 -16.83 9.09
C LEU A 69 -10.51 -17.78 10.32
N GLY A 70 -11.07 -17.36 11.47
CA GLY A 70 -11.09 -18.16 12.71
C GLY A 70 -9.80 -18.11 13.52
N MET A 71 -8.92 -17.13 13.25
CA MET A 71 -7.64 -16.97 13.95
C MET A 71 -7.77 -16.07 15.19
N HIS A 72 -6.78 -16.20 16.09
CA HIS A 72 -6.55 -15.27 17.19
C HIS A 72 -5.40 -14.30 16.87
N VAL A 73 -5.50 -13.09 17.41
CA VAL A 73 -4.53 -12.01 17.18
C VAL A 73 -3.95 -11.51 18.49
N THR A 74 -2.64 -11.33 18.53
CA THR A 74 -1.94 -10.61 19.60
C THR A 74 -1.30 -9.35 19.01
N TYR A 75 -1.76 -8.19 19.45
CA TYR A 75 -1.18 -6.91 19.07
C TYR A 75 -0.03 -6.55 20.01
N LEU A 76 1.14 -6.29 19.43
CA LEU A 76 2.35 -5.86 20.15
C LEU A 76 2.58 -4.37 19.91
N ASP A 77 2.21 -3.58 20.93
CA ASP A 77 2.37 -2.13 20.89
C ASP A 77 3.86 -1.74 21.00
N PRO A 78 4.33 -0.74 20.23
CA PRO A 78 5.72 -0.26 20.27
C PRO A 78 6.19 0.16 21.64
N SER A 79 5.31 0.76 22.46
CA SER A 79 5.63 1.22 23.80
C SER A 79 5.76 0.08 24.80
N ALA A 80 5.06 -1.03 24.58
CA ALA A 80 5.06 -2.21 25.44
C ALA A 80 6.05 -3.30 24.98
N SER A 81 6.62 -3.17 23.77
CA SER A 81 7.55 -4.14 23.19
C SER A 81 9.00 -3.83 23.54
N GLN A 82 9.80 -4.89 23.70
CA GLN A 82 11.25 -4.81 23.89
C GLN A 82 12.04 -4.96 22.58
N ILE A 83 11.34 -5.14 21.45
CA ILE A 83 11.90 -5.37 20.10
C ILE A 83 12.83 -4.22 19.73
N GLY A 84 14.06 -4.56 19.32
CA GLY A 84 15.08 -3.58 18.95
C GLY A 84 15.63 -2.72 20.08
N LYS A 85 15.17 -2.90 21.33
CA LYS A 85 15.62 -2.15 22.50
C LYS A 85 16.47 -3.01 23.44
N LYS A 86 15.88 -4.03 24.03
CA LYS A 86 16.54 -4.98 24.93
C LYS A 86 16.67 -6.37 24.32
N GLU A 87 15.96 -6.64 23.25
CA GLU A 87 15.97 -7.91 22.52
C GLU A 87 16.28 -7.64 21.04
N SER A 88 17.17 -8.44 20.46
CA SER A 88 17.52 -8.33 19.04
C SER A 88 16.35 -8.77 18.15
N ILE A 89 16.31 -8.28 16.91
CA ILE A 89 15.30 -8.71 15.93
C ILE A 89 15.35 -10.22 15.70
N PRO A 90 16.54 -10.85 15.48
CA PRO A 90 16.62 -12.31 15.34
C PRO A 90 16.11 -13.10 16.53
N ASP A 91 16.37 -12.64 17.77
CA ASP A 91 15.89 -13.33 18.97
C ASP A 91 14.38 -13.19 19.15
N THR A 92 13.85 -11.99 18.94
CA THR A 92 12.39 -11.76 18.90
C THR A 92 11.73 -12.65 17.84
N ALA A 93 12.28 -12.73 16.63
CA ALA A 93 11.75 -13.57 15.56
C ALA A 93 11.70 -15.05 15.95
N ARG A 94 12.79 -15.57 16.55
CA ARG A 94 12.84 -16.98 17.03
C ARG A 94 11.84 -17.26 18.13
N VAL A 95 11.62 -16.33 19.05
CA VAL A 95 10.63 -16.47 20.13
C VAL A 95 9.22 -16.44 19.56
N LEU A 96 8.87 -15.43 18.78
CA LEU A 96 7.53 -15.28 18.21
C LEU A 96 7.20 -16.41 17.23
N GLY A 97 8.14 -16.85 16.41
CA GLY A 97 7.95 -17.96 15.48
C GLY A 97 7.74 -19.33 16.14
N ARG A 98 7.94 -19.46 17.48
CA ARG A 98 7.59 -20.63 18.26
C ARG A 98 6.26 -20.52 18.99
N MET A 99 5.69 -19.31 19.04
CA MET A 99 4.42 -19.04 19.71
C MET A 99 3.28 -18.81 18.72
N PHE A 100 3.58 -18.28 17.54
CA PHE A 100 2.61 -17.85 16.53
C PHE A 100 2.79 -18.61 15.22
N ASP A 101 1.71 -18.70 14.46
CA ASP A 101 1.69 -19.32 13.12
C ASP A 101 2.11 -18.32 12.01
N GLY A 102 2.04 -17.03 12.29
CA GLY A 102 2.43 -15.95 11.38
C GLY A 102 2.66 -14.64 12.10
N ILE A 103 3.45 -13.75 11.49
CA ILE A 103 3.85 -12.46 12.06
C ILE A 103 3.63 -11.35 11.04
N GLU A 104 2.88 -10.33 11.40
CA GLU A 104 2.83 -9.07 10.68
C GLU A 104 3.80 -8.08 11.29
N TYR A 105 4.48 -7.32 10.44
CA TYR A 105 5.33 -6.21 10.85
C TYR A 105 4.99 -4.94 10.09
N ARG A 106 4.79 -3.85 10.82
CA ARG A 106 4.66 -2.50 10.28
C ARG A 106 5.63 -1.55 10.99
N GLY A 107 6.59 -1.02 10.24
CA GLY A 107 7.66 -0.22 10.85
C GLY A 107 8.38 0.69 9.88
N PHE A 108 9.68 0.85 10.09
CA PHE A 108 10.52 1.79 9.37
C PHE A 108 11.32 1.10 8.26
N GLU A 109 12.33 0.32 8.60
CA GLU A 109 13.30 -0.22 7.65
C GLU A 109 12.88 -1.57 7.09
N GLN A 110 13.02 -1.76 5.78
CA GLN A 110 12.77 -3.03 5.10
C GLN A 110 13.64 -4.16 5.68
N LYS A 111 14.88 -3.84 6.05
CA LYS A 111 15.80 -4.80 6.64
C LYS A 111 15.24 -5.47 7.90
N ILE A 112 14.46 -4.76 8.72
CA ILE A 112 13.88 -5.33 9.95
C ILE A 112 12.87 -6.43 9.62
N VAL A 113 11.98 -6.22 8.66
CA VAL A 113 11.01 -7.25 8.25
C VAL A 113 11.68 -8.42 7.56
N GLU A 114 12.79 -8.19 6.85
CA GLU A 114 13.62 -9.24 6.23
C GLU A 114 14.33 -10.08 7.29
N GLU A 115 14.90 -9.48 8.33
CA GLU A 115 15.48 -10.21 9.47
C GLU A 115 14.42 -11.00 10.25
N LEU A 116 13.22 -10.44 10.47
CA LEU A 116 12.11 -11.19 11.04
C LEU A 116 11.78 -12.44 10.20
N ALA A 117 11.71 -12.29 8.89
CA ALA A 117 11.43 -13.40 7.98
C ALA A 117 12.54 -14.46 7.98
N GLU A 118 13.79 -14.05 8.05
CA GLU A 118 14.94 -14.98 8.07
C GLU A 118 14.95 -15.89 9.31
N TYR A 119 14.52 -15.40 10.47
CA TYR A 119 14.66 -16.11 11.74
C TYR A 119 13.35 -16.65 12.36
N ALA A 120 12.18 -16.25 11.85
CA ALA A 120 10.90 -16.62 12.45
C ALA A 120 10.47 -18.06 12.20
N ASN A 121 10.85 -18.71 11.09
CA ASN A 121 10.38 -20.03 10.62
C ASN A 121 8.85 -20.12 10.44
N VAL A 122 8.16 -19.00 10.37
CA VAL A 122 6.72 -18.87 10.04
C VAL A 122 6.55 -17.74 9.04
N PRO A 123 5.45 -17.69 8.26
CA PRO A 123 5.20 -16.57 7.36
C PRO A 123 5.28 -15.21 8.07
N VAL A 124 5.98 -14.28 7.44
CA VAL A 124 6.07 -12.87 7.85
C VAL A 124 5.45 -12.01 6.76
N TRP A 125 4.59 -11.08 7.16
CA TRP A 125 3.89 -10.17 6.25
C TRP A 125 4.29 -8.72 6.52
N ASN A 126 4.70 -8.02 5.48
CA ASN A 126 5.03 -6.61 5.54
C ASN A 126 3.76 -5.75 5.47
N GLY A 127 3.33 -5.22 6.61
CA GLY A 127 2.21 -4.26 6.71
C GLY A 127 2.56 -2.87 6.17
N LEU A 128 3.81 -2.46 6.25
CA LEU A 128 4.44 -1.28 5.64
C LEU A 128 5.86 -1.12 6.16
N THR A 129 6.79 -0.78 5.28
CA THR A 129 8.09 -0.19 5.61
C THR A 129 8.27 1.15 4.90
N ASN A 130 9.43 1.80 5.06
CA ASN A 130 9.74 3.01 4.29
C ASN A 130 9.89 2.71 2.79
N GLU A 131 10.31 1.50 2.44
CA GLU A 131 10.63 1.09 1.08
C GLU A 131 9.44 0.46 0.35
N PHE A 132 8.59 -0.33 1.05
CA PHE A 132 7.49 -1.06 0.42
C PHE A 132 6.22 -1.15 1.28
N HIS A 133 5.07 -1.25 0.58
CA HIS A 133 3.74 -1.46 1.17
C HIS A 133 2.94 -2.50 0.36
N PRO A 134 3.36 -3.77 0.33
CA PRO A 134 2.78 -4.77 -0.57
C PRO A 134 1.31 -5.09 -0.30
N THR A 135 0.85 -4.99 0.95
CA THR A 135 -0.56 -5.22 1.31
C THR A 135 -1.49 -4.15 0.75
N GLN A 136 -1.02 -2.91 0.56
CA GLN A 136 -1.77 -1.85 -0.11
C GLN A 136 -1.93 -2.16 -1.60
N MET A 137 -0.87 -2.61 -2.24
CA MET A 137 -0.86 -2.88 -3.68
C MET A 137 -1.92 -3.89 -4.11
N LEU A 138 -2.12 -4.95 -3.32
CA LEU A 138 -3.18 -5.92 -3.64
C LEU A 138 -4.58 -5.30 -3.55
N ALA A 139 -4.80 -4.40 -2.59
CA ALA A 139 -6.07 -3.70 -2.43
C ALA A 139 -6.30 -2.72 -3.59
N ASP A 140 -5.27 -2.00 -4.00
CA ASP A 140 -5.32 -1.08 -5.13
C ASP A 140 -5.67 -1.84 -6.41
N MET A 141 -4.98 -2.95 -6.66
CA MET A 141 -5.22 -3.77 -7.85
C MET A 141 -6.61 -4.42 -7.84
N LEU A 142 -7.11 -4.89 -6.69
CA LEU A 142 -8.48 -5.39 -6.57
C LEU A 142 -9.49 -4.28 -6.88
N THR A 143 -9.31 -3.09 -6.36
CA THR A 143 -10.19 -1.93 -6.59
C THR A 143 -10.22 -1.52 -8.06
N ILE A 144 -9.04 -1.43 -8.70
CA ILE A 144 -8.93 -1.14 -10.13
C ILE A 144 -9.64 -2.21 -10.95
N ARG A 145 -9.45 -3.49 -10.63
CA ARG A 145 -10.09 -4.60 -11.33
C ARG A 145 -11.61 -4.60 -11.16
N GLU A 146 -12.11 -4.30 -9.97
CA GLU A 146 -13.56 -4.17 -9.71
C GLU A 146 -14.18 -3.04 -10.54
N HIS A 147 -13.43 -1.94 -10.74
CA HIS A 147 -13.94 -0.78 -11.46
C HIS A 147 -13.83 -0.94 -12.99
N PHE A 148 -12.69 -1.43 -13.50
CA PHE A 148 -12.40 -1.48 -14.94
C PHE A 148 -12.55 -2.88 -15.56
N GLY A 149 -12.71 -3.94 -14.77
CA GLY A 149 -12.78 -5.34 -15.24
C GLY A 149 -11.44 -5.90 -15.75
N ARG A 150 -10.34 -5.13 -15.66
CA ARG A 150 -9.01 -5.49 -16.15
C ARG A 150 -7.92 -4.81 -15.34
N LEU A 151 -6.69 -5.33 -15.45
CA LEU A 151 -5.48 -4.67 -14.95
C LEU A 151 -4.53 -4.35 -16.10
N LYS A 152 -4.24 -5.34 -16.97
CA LYS A 152 -3.34 -5.13 -18.10
C LYS A 152 -3.76 -3.96 -18.97
N GLY A 153 -2.80 -3.07 -19.30
CA GLY A 153 -3.02 -1.89 -20.12
C GLY A 153 -3.79 -0.76 -19.44
N ILE A 154 -3.98 -0.81 -18.10
CA ILE A 154 -4.42 0.35 -17.30
C ILE A 154 -3.31 1.40 -17.32
N LYS A 155 -3.68 2.63 -17.55
CA LYS A 155 -2.80 3.79 -17.47
C LYS A 155 -2.90 4.40 -16.08
N PHE A 156 -1.83 4.29 -15.32
CA PHE A 156 -1.76 4.65 -13.91
C PHE A 156 -0.78 5.80 -13.70
N VAL A 157 -1.23 6.88 -13.08
CA VAL A 157 -0.37 8.03 -12.72
C VAL A 157 -0.33 8.20 -11.21
N TYR A 158 0.88 8.20 -10.68
CA TYR A 158 1.16 8.57 -9.29
C TYR A 158 1.68 10.01 -9.23
N MET A 159 1.06 10.85 -8.41
CA MET A 159 1.40 12.26 -8.22
C MET A 159 1.84 12.50 -6.77
N GLY A 160 3.05 13.02 -6.55
CA GLY A 160 3.59 13.27 -5.21
C GLY A 160 5.01 12.74 -5.02
N ASP A 161 5.42 12.43 -3.79
CA ASP A 161 6.76 11.89 -3.51
C ASP A 161 6.85 10.40 -3.86
N ALA A 162 7.47 10.08 -4.98
CA ALA A 162 7.57 8.71 -5.48
C ALA A 162 8.80 7.92 -4.97
N ARG A 163 9.59 8.49 -4.05
CA ARG A 163 10.84 7.86 -3.55
C ARG A 163 10.63 6.78 -2.50
N TYR A 164 9.45 6.74 -1.88
CA TYR A 164 9.14 5.89 -0.73
C TYR A 164 8.19 4.75 -1.09
N ASN A 165 7.66 4.11 -0.06
CA ASN A 165 6.91 2.85 -0.17
C ASN A 165 5.76 2.86 -1.21
N MET A 166 4.97 3.94 -1.30
CA MET A 166 3.86 3.98 -2.25
C MET A 166 4.36 4.08 -3.70
N GLY A 167 5.22 5.04 -4.01
CA GLY A 167 5.79 5.18 -5.36
C GLY A 167 6.53 3.92 -5.80
N ASN A 168 7.38 3.36 -4.93
CA ASN A 168 8.12 2.13 -5.19
C ASN A 168 7.20 0.94 -5.44
N SER A 169 6.24 0.70 -4.55
CA SER A 169 5.36 -0.48 -4.63
C SER A 169 4.39 -0.40 -5.81
N LEU A 170 3.84 0.78 -6.10
CA LEU A 170 2.97 1.01 -7.25
C LEU A 170 3.73 0.78 -8.57
N MET A 171 4.96 1.29 -8.68
CA MET A 171 5.80 1.05 -9.85
C MET A 171 6.08 -0.44 -10.07
N VAL A 172 6.40 -1.18 -8.99
CA VAL A 172 6.64 -2.63 -9.04
C VAL A 172 5.39 -3.39 -9.49
N VAL A 173 4.23 -3.14 -8.86
CA VAL A 173 3.01 -3.90 -9.18
C VAL A 173 2.52 -3.59 -10.59
N CYS A 174 2.60 -2.34 -11.04
CA CYS A 174 2.24 -1.97 -12.40
C CYS A 174 3.15 -2.65 -13.42
N ALA A 175 4.47 -2.66 -13.20
CA ALA A 175 5.42 -3.37 -14.05
C ALA A 175 5.09 -4.88 -14.14
N LYS A 176 4.79 -5.52 -13.00
CA LYS A 176 4.44 -6.95 -12.93
C LYS A 176 3.14 -7.28 -13.67
N LEU A 177 2.13 -6.42 -13.59
CA LEU A 177 0.78 -6.70 -14.12
C LEU A 177 0.52 -6.12 -15.52
N GLY A 178 1.55 -5.60 -16.19
CA GLY A 178 1.42 -5.07 -17.54
C GLY A 178 0.61 -3.77 -17.62
N MET A 179 0.70 -2.92 -16.58
CA MET A 179 0.06 -1.62 -16.50
C MET A 179 1.08 -0.51 -16.83
N ASP A 180 0.61 0.55 -17.48
CA ASP A 180 1.45 1.71 -17.78
C ASP A 180 1.53 2.62 -16.55
N PHE A 181 2.71 2.73 -15.94
CA PHE A 181 2.96 3.55 -14.76
C PHE A 181 3.70 4.83 -15.10
N THR A 182 3.18 5.96 -14.62
CA THR A 182 3.88 7.25 -14.68
C THR A 182 4.02 7.83 -13.26
N ALA A 183 5.25 8.07 -12.81
CA ALA A 183 5.51 8.93 -11.66
C ALA A 183 5.57 10.38 -12.16
N CYS A 184 4.51 11.15 -11.90
CA CYS A 184 4.38 12.55 -12.26
C CYS A 184 4.70 13.43 -11.04
N THR A 185 5.93 13.91 -10.96
CA THR A 185 6.43 14.68 -9.81
C THR A 185 7.70 15.45 -10.18
N ALA A 186 8.18 16.35 -9.32
CA ALA A 186 9.46 16.98 -9.50
C ALA A 186 10.61 15.96 -9.47
N LYS A 187 11.63 16.17 -10.28
CA LYS A 187 12.74 15.23 -10.48
C LYS A 187 13.42 14.79 -9.18
N THR A 188 13.45 15.65 -8.17
CA THR A 188 13.99 15.34 -6.82
C THR A 188 13.21 14.29 -6.08
N TYR A 189 11.98 13.99 -6.51
CA TYR A 189 11.07 12.99 -5.90
C TYR A 189 10.86 11.77 -6.78
N PHE A 190 11.65 11.55 -7.81
CA PHE A 190 11.63 10.32 -8.60
C PHE A 190 12.11 9.12 -7.78
N PRO A 191 11.60 7.91 -8.04
CA PRO A 191 12.12 6.69 -7.45
C PRO A 191 13.60 6.48 -7.74
N GLU A 192 14.25 5.68 -6.92
CA GLU A 192 15.66 5.32 -7.15
C GLU A 192 15.87 4.67 -8.52
N GLN A 193 16.97 5.04 -9.17
CA GLN A 193 17.30 4.55 -10.52
C GLN A 193 17.39 3.03 -10.59
N LYS A 194 17.98 2.38 -9.57
CA LYS A 194 18.11 0.92 -9.52
C LYS A 194 16.75 0.20 -9.54
N LEU A 195 15.77 0.70 -8.78
CA LEU A 195 14.43 0.14 -8.76
C LEU A 195 13.69 0.44 -10.06
N THR A 196 13.86 1.64 -10.61
CA THR A 196 13.30 2.04 -11.90
C THR A 196 13.79 1.14 -13.03
N ASP A 197 15.10 0.84 -13.07
CA ASP A 197 15.69 -0.05 -14.08
C ASP A 197 15.17 -1.48 -13.95
N TYR A 198 15.07 -2.01 -12.72
CA TYR A 198 14.42 -3.30 -12.48
C TYR A 198 12.97 -3.33 -13.01
N CYS A 199 12.16 -2.31 -12.70
CA CYS A 199 10.78 -2.26 -13.16
C CYS A 199 10.68 -2.13 -14.69
N ARG A 200 11.59 -1.41 -15.33
CA ARG A 200 11.66 -1.32 -16.79
C ARG A 200 12.05 -2.65 -17.44
N ASP A 201 12.91 -3.43 -16.80
CA ASP A 201 13.27 -4.77 -17.30
C ASP A 201 12.06 -5.73 -17.19
N VAL A 202 11.36 -5.73 -16.05
CA VAL A 202 10.11 -6.50 -15.90
C VAL A 202 9.05 -6.05 -16.91
N ALA A 203 8.93 -4.75 -17.14
CA ALA A 203 7.96 -4.17 -18.08
C ALA A 203 8.15 -4.66 -19.53
N LYS A 204 9.39 -4.96 -19.96
CA LYS A 204 9.66 -5.54 -21.29
C LYS A 204 9.00 -6.91 -21.48
N GLU A 205 8.88 -7.69 -20.41
CA GLU A 205 8.27 -9.03 -20.44
C GLU A 205 6.74 -8.98 -20.35
N THR A 206 6.20 -8.06 -19.55
CA THR A 206 4.76 -7.94 -19.29
C THR A 206 4.01 -7.06 -20.30
N GLY A 207 4.74 -6.20 -21.01
CA GLY A 207 4.20 -5.20 -21.92
C GLY A 207 3.77 -3.90 -21.25
N ALA A 208 4.19 -3.66 -19.99
CA ALA A 208 4.02 -2.39 -19.29
C ALA A 208 4.96 -1.29 -19.82
N SER A 209 4.69 -0.05 -19.43
CA SER A 209 5.63 1.07 -19.57
C SER A 209 5.88 1.76 -18.24
N ILE A 210 7.13 2.22 -18.00
CA ILE A 210 7.53 2.92 -16.78
C ILE A 210 8.11 4.28 -17.15
N THR A 211 7.37 5.34 -16.83
CA THR A 211 7.69 6.72 -17.17
C THR A 211 7.91 7.56 -15.91
N LEU A 212 8.89 8.46 -15.96
CA LEU A 212 9.12 9.49 -14.96
C LEU A 212 8.95 10.84 -15.66
N SER A 213 8.10 11.73 -15.15
CA SER A 213 7.73 12.96 -15.82
C SER A 213 7.51 14.11 -14.84
N GLU A 214 7.92 15.32 -15.23
CA GLU A 214 7.58 16.55 -14.51
C GLU A 214 6.41 17.29 -15.18
N ASP A 215 5.95 16.83 -16.36
CA ASP A 215 4.85 17.43 -17.12
C ASP A 215 3.50 16.85 -16.68
N VAL A 216 2.75 17.62 -15.90
CA VAL A 216 1.44 17.20 -15.37
C VAL A 216 0.43 17.02 -16.51
N GLU A 217 0.32 17.98 -17.44
CA GLU A 217 -0.73 17.94 -18.47
C GLU A 217 -0.56 16.74 -19.41
N GLN A 218 0.67 16.43 -19.78
CA GLN A 218 0.95 15.27 -20.62
C GLN A 218 0.76 13.96 -19.86
N SER A 219 1.16 13.92 -18.59
CA SER A 219 1.14 12.70 -17.78
C SER A 219 -0.26 12.24 -17.43
N VAL A 220 -1.19 13.17 -17.15
CA VAL A 220 -2.55 12.84 -16.68
C VAL A 220 -3.58 12.74 -17.79
N LYS A 221 -3.19 13.04 -19.04
CA LYS A 221 -4.13 13.07 -20.16
C LYS A 221 -4.63 11.65 -20.52
N ASP A 222 -5.95 11.46 -20.54
CA ASP A 222 -6.61 10.22 -20.97
C ASP A 222 -6.08 8.99 -20.22
N VAL A 223 -5.90 9.10 -18.89
CA VAL A 223 -5.46 8.00 -18.03
C VAL A 223 -6.63 7.38 -17.27
N ASP A 224 -6.44 6.15 -16.78
CA ASP A 224 -7.49 5.42 -16.06
C ASP A 224 -7.46 5.73 -14.55
N VAL A 225 -6.28 5.88 -13.97
CA VAL A 225 -6.10 6.04 -12.52
C VAL A 225 -5.19 7.22 -12.21
N ILE A 226 -5.66 8.11 -11.34
CA ILE A 226 -4.85 9.15 -10.66
C ILE A 226 -4.71 8.73 -9.20
N TYR A 227 -3.48 8.61 -8.74
CA TYR A 227 -3.15 8.22 -7.37
C TYR A 227 -2.25 9.27 -6.70
N THR A 228 -2.49 9.56 -5.44
CA THR A 228 -1.56 10.38 -4.62
C THR A 228 -1.45 9.83 -3.20
N ASP A 229 -0.49 10.34 -2.45
CA ASP A 229 -0.28 10.06 -1.03
C ASP A 229 0.18 11.35 -0.34
N VAL A 230 0.16 11.37 0.98
CA VAL A 230 0.62 12.50 1.78
C VAL A 230 2.06 12.92 1.39
N TRP A 231 2.30 14.23 1.29
CA TRP A 231 3.61 14.73 0.88
C TRP A 231 4.69 14.61 1.95
N VAL A 232 4.30 14.50 3.21
CA VAL A 232 5.21 14.27 4.32
C VAL A 232 4.79 13.00 5.05
N SER A 233 5.68 12.01 5.04
CA SER A 233 5.40 10.71 5.62
C SER A 233 5.52 10.72 7.14
N MET A 234 4.83 9.79 7.79
CA MET A 234 4.89 9.62 9.25
C MET A 234 6.33 9.34 9.70
N GLY A 235 6.84 10.20 10.58
CA GLY A 235 8.20 10.13 11.14
C GLY A 235 9.21 11.04 10.45
N GLU A 236 8.83 11.76 9.38
CA GLU A 236 9.65 12.85 8.84
C GLU A 236 9.55 14.10 9.74
N PRO A 237 10.62 14.90 9.85
CA PRO A 237 10.63 16.10 10.68
C PRO A 237 9.77 17.23 10.10
N ASP A 238 9.22 18.08 10.96
CA ASP A 238 8.32 19.19 10.55
C ASP A 238 8.98 20.19 9.59
N GLU A 239 10.31 20.31 9.64
CA GLU A 239 11.09 21.24 8.81
C GLU A 239 11.00 20.95 7.30
N VAL A 240 10.61 19.73 6.92
CA VAL A 240 10.51 19.37 5.50
C VAL A 240 9.24 19.92 4.82
N TRP A 241 8.21 20.35 5.58
CA TRP A 241 6.93 20.78 5.05
C TRP A 241 7.04 21.93 4.04
N GLU A 242 7.82 22.97 4.36
CA GLU A 242 7.95 24.16 3.49
C GLU A 242 8.50 23.78 2.11
N ALA A 243 9.57 22.99 2.08
CA ALA A 243 10.18 22.52 0.84
C ALA A 243 9.22 21.61 0.05
N ARG A 244 8.55 20.67 0.76
CA ARG A 244 7.58 19.74 0.13
C ARG A 244 6.39 20.48 -0.48
N ILE A 245 5.79 21.43 0.23
CA ILE A 245 4.68 22.24 -0.29
C ILE A 245 5.16 23.00 -1.54
N LYS A 246 6.29 23.69 -1.47
CA LYS A 246 6.81 24.48 -2.57
C LYS A 246 7.05 23.67 -3.84
N GLU A 247 7.61 22.47 -3.70
CA GLU A 247 8.00 21.63 -4.83
C GLU A 247 6.86 20.73 -5.32
N LEU A 248 5.95 20.30 -4.45
CA LEU A 248 4.88 19.36 -4.80
C LEU A 248 3.52 20.03 -5.07
N LEU A 249 3.31 21.28 -4.70
CA LEU A 249 2.06 21.99 -4.98
C LEU A 249 1.64 21.95 -6.48
N PRO A 250 2.56 22.04 -7.46
CA PRO A 250 2.21 21.86 -8.87
C PRO A 250 1.63 20.49 -9.23
N TYR A 251 1.85 19.48 -8.35
CA TYR A 251 1.41 18.10 -8.51
C TYR A 251 0.22 17.74 -7.60
N GLN A 252 -0.44 18.75 -7.00
CA GLN A 252 -1.68 18.52 -6.24
C GLN A 252 -2.75 17.97 -7.17
N VAL A 253 -3.44 16.91 -6.71
CA VAL A 253 -4.60 16.37 -7.44
C VAL A 253 -5.82 17.26 -7.18
N ASN A 254 -6.27 17.93 -8.22
CA ASN A 254 -7.41 18.85 -8.20
C ASN A 254 -8.36 18.54 -9.37
N GLN A 255 -9.48 19.26 -9.46
CA GLN A 255 -10.48 19.01 -10.49
C GLN A 255 -9.93 19.15 -11.92
N ARG A 256 -9.00 20.10 -12.16
CA ARG A 256 -8.33 20.23 -13.48
C ARG A 256 -7.56 18.95 -13.87
N VAL A 257 -6.88 18.31 -12.92
CA VAL A 257 -6.17 17.05 -13.14
C VAL A 257 -7.17 15.96 -13.52
N MET A 258 -8.28 15.84 -12.79
CA MET A 258 -9.32 14.85 -13.08
C MET A 258 -10.03 15.11 -14.41
N ASP A 259 -10.25 16.38 -14.78
CA ASP A 259 -10.85 16.74 -16.06
C ASP A 259 -9.97 16.35 -17.25
N LEU A 260 -8.63 16.49 -17.11
CA LEU A 260 -7.65 16.06 -18.11
C LEU A 260 -7.56 14.53 -18.22
N ALA A 261 -7.66 13.83 -17.09
CA ALA A 261 -7.71 12.37 -17.07
C ALA A 261 -8.97 11.82 -17.74
N GLY A 262 -10.07 12.54 -17.61
CA GLY A 262 -11.34 12.21 -18.25
C GLY A 262 -12.36 11.60 -17.30
N LYS A 263 -13.61 11.52 -17.75
CA LYS A 263 -14.77 11.14 -16.91
C LYS A 263 -14.73 9.69 -16.38
N GLN A 264 -13.95 8.82 -17.02
CA GLN A 264 -13.85 7.41 -16.63
C GLN A 264 -12.69 7.17 -15.67
N ALA A 265 -11.81 8.16 -15.49
CA ALA A 265 -10.71 8.06 -14.56
C ALA A 265 -11.21 7.98 -13.11
N VAL A 266 -10.51 7.22 -12.27
CA VAL A 266 -10.75 7.16 -10.84
C VAL A 266 -9.62 7.83 -10.06
N PHE A 267 -9.99 8.42 -8.92
CA PHE A 267 -9.05 8.92 -7.93
C PHE A 267 -8.87 7.90 -6.81
N MET A 268 -7.60 7.61 -6.47
CA MET A 268 -7.21 6.67 -5.43
C MET A 268 -6.21 7.31 -4.45
N HIS A 269 -6.23 6.82 -3.20
CA HIS A 269 -5.36 7.29 -2.12
C HIS A 269 -5.33 6.28 -0.98
N CYS A 270 -4.16 5.86 -0.53
CA CYS A 270 -4.01 4.85 0.55
C CYS A 270 -4.52 5.30 1.93
N LEU A 271 -4.84 6.57 2.10
CA LEU A 271 -5.24 7.21 3.35
C LEU A 271 -4.18 7.10 4.49
N PRO A 272 -4.07 8.12 5.37
CA PRO A 272 -4.93 9.30 5.49
C PRO A 272 -4.68 10.31 4.38
N ALA A 273 -5.65 11.19 4.09
CA ALA A 273 -5.53 12.29 3.17
C ALA A 273 -5.71 13.63 3.88
N PHE A 274 -5.00 14.68 3.43
CA PHE A 274 -5.12 16.02 3.97
C PHE A 274 -5.86 16.95 2.99
N HIS A 275 -7.13 16.64 2.77
CA HIS A 275 -8.01 17.33 1.83
C HIS A 275 -8.86 18.43 2.49
N ASP A 276 -8.82 18.58 3.82
CA ASP A 276 -9.60 19.55 4.58
C ASP A 276 -8.91 19.97 5.91
N LEU A 277 -9.61 20.75 6.73
CA LEU A 277 -9.13 21.21 8.04
C LEU A 277 -9.66 20.36 9.23
N ASN A 278 -10.23 19.18 8.99
CA ASN A 278 -10.79 18.36 10.06
C ASN A 278 -9.71 17.57 10.85
N THR A 279 -8.47 17.51 10.33
CA THR A 279 -7.34 16.88 11.03
C THR A 279 -6.48 17.92 11.78
N ALA A 280 -5.75 17.49 12.82
CA ALA A 280 -4.79 18.36 13.51
C ALA A 280 -3.70 18.83 12.56
N ILE A 281 -3.10 17.90 11.78
CA ILE A 281 -2.03 18.23 10.81
C ILE A 281 -2.55 19.21 9.74
N GLY A 282 -3.75 19.01 9.19
CA GLY A 282 -4.34 19.94 8.21
C GLY A 282 -4.46 21.35 8.76
N ARG A 283 -4.89 21.51 10.03
CA ARG A 283 -4.95 22.82 10.69
C ARG A 283 -3.56 23.43 10.91
N ASP A 284 -2.60 22.65 11.40
CA ASP A 284 -1.23 23.12 11.63
C ASP A 284 -0.56 23.59 10.33
N VAL A 285 -0.75 22.86 9.23
CA VAL A 285 -0.25 23.26 7.91
C VAL A 285 -0.94 24.53 7.42
N TYR A 286 -2.26 24.65 7.63
CA TYR A 286 -2.99 25.85 7.29
C TYR A 286 -2.52 27.08 8.08
N GLU A 287 -2.32 26.93 9.40
CA GLU A 287 -1.83 28.03 10.23
C GLU A 287 -0.40 28.48 9.85
N LYS A 288 0.47 27.53 9.48
CA LYS A 288 1.87 27.82 9.12
C LYS A 288 2.04 28.30 7.68
N PHE A 289 1.29 27.73 6.73
CA PHE A 289 1.54 27.89 5.29
C PHE A 289 0.33 28.40 4.49
N GLY A 290 -0.84 28.56 5.13
CA GLY A 290 -2.06 29.02 4.48
C GLY A 290 -2.72 28.01 3.51
N LEU A 291 -2.26 26.75 3.50
CA LEU A 291 -2.73 25.70 2.59
C LEU A 291 -3.81 24.86 3.25
N LYS A 292 -5.06 24.92 2.75
CA LYS A 292 -6.22 24.20 3.30
C LYS A 292 -6.32 22.77 2.84
N GLU A 293 -5.87 22.48 1.63
CA GLU A 293 -5.94 21.21 0.93
C GLU A 293 -4.53 20.90 0.45
N ILE A 294 -3.97 19.76 0.82
CA ILE A 294 -2.53 19.52 0.63
C ILE A 294 -2.30 18.73 -0.66
N GLU A 295 -2.28 17.42 -0.63
CA GLU A 295 -2.00 16.58 -1.80
C GLU A 295 -3.18 16.41 -2.74
N VAL A 296 -4.39 16.61 -2.23
CA VAL A 296 -5.64 16.49 -2.99
C VAL A 296 -6.66 17.52 -2.51
N THR A 297 -7.46 18.05 -3.43
CA THR A 297 -8.57 18.96 -3.07
C THR A 297 -9.78 18.18 -2.53
N ASN A 298 -10.55 18.81 -1.64
CA ASN A 298 -11.76 18.21 -1.07
C ASN A 298 -12.80 17.88 -2.15
N GLU A 299 -12.88 18.70 -3.19
CA GLU A 299 -13.76 18.46 -4.34
C GLU A 299 -13.46 17.13 -5.03
N VAL A 300 -12.21 16.78 -5.24
CA VAL A 300 -11.79 15.51 -5.83
C VAL A 300 -11.97 14.36 -4.84
N PHE A 301 -11.56 14.56 -3.59
CA PHE A 301 -11.62 13.52 -2.55
C PHE A 301 -13.04 13.05 -2.28
N GLU A 302 -13.99 13.97 -2.18
CA GLU A 302 -15.43 13.67 -1.97
C GLU A 302 -16.21 13.53 -3.29
N GLY A 303 -15.52 13.66 -4.43
CA GLY A 303 -16.12 13.63 -5.75
C GLY A 303 -16.52 12.23 -6.21
N PRO A 304 -17.36 12.13 -7.26
CA PRO A 304 -17.89 10.84 -7.73
C PRO A 304 -16.86 9.92 -8.40
N GLN A 305 -15.68 10.43 -8.71
CA GLN A 305 -14.58 9.64 -9.26
C GLN A 305 -13.64 9.07 -8.16
N SER A 306 -13.86 9.43 -6.90
CA SER A 306 -13.08 8.92 -5.77
C SER A 306 -13.55 7.53 -5.37
N VAL A 307 -12.59 6.58 -5.30
CA VAL A 307 -12.84 5.20 -4.87
C VAL A 307 -12.02 4.83 -3.62
N VAL A 308 -11.58 5.83 -2.88
CA VAL A 308 -10.68 5.68 -1.71
C VAL A 308 -11.24 4.81 -0.60
N PHE A 309 -12.56 4.80 -0.39
CA PHE A 309 -13.19 3.99 0.65
C PHE A 309 -13.38 2.54 0.22
N ASP A 310 -13.65 2.28 -1.06
CA ASP A 310 -13.64 0.92 -1.63
C ASP A 310 -12.23 0.32 -1.58
N GLU A 311 -11.22 1.12 -1.90
CA GLU A 311 -9.80 0.79 -1.76
C GLU A 311 -9.45 0.43 -0.30
N ALA A 312 -9.89 1.24 0.66
CA ALA A 312 -9.67 1.00 2.08
C ALA A 312 -10.36 -0.29 2.56
N GLU A 313 -11.59 -0.58 2.11
CA GLU A 313 -12.29 -1.85 2.39
C GLU A 313 -11.51 -3.04 1.84
N ASN A 314 -11.01 -2.93 0.62
CA ASN A 314 -10.30 -4.01 -0.06
C ASN A 314 -9.01 -4.45 0.66
N ARG A 315 -8.40 -3.58 1.49
CA ARG A 315 -7.28 -3.95 2.37
C ARG A 315 -7.56 -5.18 3.23
N MET A 316 -8.73 -5.23 3.85
CA MET A 316 -9.12 -6.36 4.70
C MET A 316 -9.24 -7.65 3.87
N HIS A 317 -9.83 -7.59 2.68
CA HIS A 317 -10.05 -8.77 1.84
C HIS A 317 -8.74 -9.33 1.26
N THR A 318 -7.84 -8.44 0.82
CA THR A 318 -6.54 -8.86 0.27
C THR A 318 -5.57 -9.36 1.35
N ILE A 319 -5.56 -8.77 2.53
CA ILE A 319 -4.82 -9.27 3.69
C ILE A 319 -5.33 -10.67 4.09
N LYS A 320 -6.64 -10.87 4.07
CA LYS A 320 -7.26 -12.19 4.30
C LYS A 320 -6.76 -13.23 3.31
N ALA A 321 -6.70 -12.87 2.01
CA ALA A 321 -6.17 -13.76 0.97
C ALA A 321 -4.70 -14.10 1.18
N VAL A 322 -3.85 -13.12 1.56
CA VAL A 322 -2.43 -13.35 1.87
C VAL A 322 -2.28 -14.33 3.04
N MET A 323 -3.00 -14.10 4.14
CA MET A 323 -2.95 -14.99 5.30
C MET A 323 -3.42 -16.41 4.95
N LEU A 324 -4.53 -16.54 4.24
CA LEU A 324 -5.05 -17.84 3.82
C LEU A 324 -4.07 -18.56 2.88
N ALA A 325 -3.52 -17.88 1.88
CA ALA A 325 -2.60 -18.49 0.92
C ALA A 325 -1.27 -18.94 1.54
N THR A 326 -0.80 -18.25 2.59
CA THR A 326 0.50 -18.53 3.22
C THR A 326 0.41 -19.44 4.43
N LEU A 327 -0.74 -19.53 5.10
CA LEU A 327 -0.98 -20.39 6.28
C LEU A 327 -1.87 -21.61 5.99
N GLY A 328 -2.66 -21.58 4.92
CA GLY A 328 -3.58 -22.64 4.54
C GLY A 328 -2.88 -23.94 4.11
N GLU A 329 -3.69 -25.01 3.93
CA GLU A 329 -3.22 -26.31 3.45
C GLU A 329 -3.07 -26.35 1.92
#